data_d862dc8453a92441708878a3d082ce95
#
_entry.id   d862dc8453a92441708878a3d082ce95
#
_cell.length_a   1.000
_cell.length_b   1.000
_cell.length_c   1.000
_cell.angle_alpha   90.00
_cell.angle_beta   90.00
_cell.angle_gamma   90.00
#
_symmetry.space_group_name_H-M   'P 1'
#
loop_
_entity.id
_entity.type
_entity.pdbx_description
1 polymer ?
#
loop_
_entity_poly.entity_id
_entity_poly.type
_entity_poly.pdbx_seq_one_letter_code
_entity_poly.pdbx_strand_id
1 'polypeptide(L)'
;MGMKKPSSLKTAFWRFLFMLLGGLFGAVAVPFLLVTVSTTLGLTTYGDYSEIRANELAPILAATPDLSDVQIPMGIEYALLDKNYQLIETTLDETELEQAMRYATTGASDQNLQKRYLLITRENEYVVLQYYIGAQYTNEWMNEHLPSPDILLIVLIAAGGILSVCS
;
A
#
# COMPACT_ATOMS: atom_id res chain seq x y z
N MET A 1 -50.91 33.86 -8.27
CA MET A 1 -50.40 32.85 -7.34
C MET A 1 -50.48 31.49 -8.07
N GLY A 2 -49.37 31.05 -8.69
CA GLY A 2 -49.34 29.83 -9.48
C GLY A 2 -49.17 28.61 -8.57
N MET A 3 -50.20 27.77 -8.49
CA MET A 3 -50.12 26.48 -7.81
C MET A 3 -49.12 25.57 -8.53
N LYS A 4 -47.98 25.22 -7.91
CA LYS A 4 -47.08 24.18 -8.39
C LYS A 4 -47.90 22.88 -8.48
N LYS A 5 -48.05 22.29 -9.69
CA LYS A 5 -48.62 20.96 -9.86
C LYS A 5 -47.86 19.97 -8.99
N PRO A 6 -48.55 19.12 -8.18
CA PRO A 6 -47.85 18.09 -7.41
C PRO A 6 -47.14 17.15 -8.40
N SER A 7 -45.83 16.96 -8.20
CA SER A 7 -45.07 15.97 -8.95
C SER A 7 -45.69 14.59 -8.70
N SER A 8 -45.97 13.82 -9.77
CA SER A 8 -46.53 12.48 -9.60
C SER A 8 -45.57 11.65 -8.77
N LEU A 9 -46.07 10.77 -7.90
CA LEU A 9 -45.28 9.87 -7.05
C LEU A 9 -44.19 9.15 -7.87
N LYS A 10 -44.52 8.79 -9.11
CA LYS A 10 -43.57 8.18 -10.07
C LYS A 10 -42.41 9.10 -10.41
N THR A 11 -42.66 10.40 -10.64
CA THR A 11 -41.58 11.38 -10.94
C THR A 11 -40.69 11.62 -9.73
N ALA A 12 -41.27 11.68 -8.51
CA ALA A 12 -40.50 11.81 -7.27
C ALA A 12 -39.62 10.58 -7.03
N PHE A 13 -40.14 9.37 -7.23
CA PHE A 13 -39.39 8.12 -7.12
C PHE A 13 -38.21 8.06 -8.11
N TRP A 14 -38.40 8.38 -9.38
CA TRP A 14 -37.33 8.38 -10.34
C TRP A 14 -36.26 9.43 -10.04
N ARG A 15 -36.63 10.61 -9.58
CA ARG A 15 -35.66 11.64 -9.15
C ARG A 15 -34.85 11.17 -7.97
N PHE A 16 -35.46 10.58 -6.95
CA PHE A 16 -34.80 10.00 -5.83
C PHE A 16 -33.82 8.89 -6.26
N LEU A 17 -34.26 7.97 -7.10
CA LEU A 17 -33.43 6.88 -7.61
C LEU A 17 -32.20 7.39 -8.38
N PHE A 18 -32.38 8.39 -9.26
CA PHE A 18 -31.26 8.99 -9.98
C PHE A 18 -30.30 9.75 -9.06
N MET A 19 -30.80 10.44 -8.05
CA MET A 19 -29.94 11.09 -7.05
C MET A 19 -29.14 10.07 -6.25
N LEU A 20 -29.78 8.99 -5.80
CA LEU A 20 -29.12 7.92 -5.06
C LEU A 20 -28.02 7.24 -5.90
N LEU A 21 -28.35 6.83 -7.12
CA LEU A 21 -27.39 6.20 -8.02
C LEU A 21 -26.25 7.14 -8.41
N GLY A 22 -26.55 8.40 -8.70
CA GLY A 22 -25.56 9.42 -9.03
C GLY A 22 -24.62 9.72 -7.86
N GLY A 23 -25.18 9.82 -6.66
CA GLY A 23 -24.39 10.00 -5.44
C GLY A 23 -23.52 8.80 -5.13
N LEU A 24 -24.04 7.58 -5.26
CA LEU A 24 -23.27 6.35 -5.05
C LEU A 24 -22.13 6.22 -6.09
N PHE A 25 -22.43 6.50 -7.35
CA PHE A 25 -21.42 6.51 -8.42
C PHE A 25 -20.33 7.55 -8.14
N GLY A 26 -20.72 8.78 -7.75
CA GLY A 26 -19.75 9.84 -7.40
C GLY A 26 -18.88 9.48 -6.20
N ALA A 27 -19.47 8.82 -5.19
CA ALA A 27 -18.75 8.37 -3.99
C ALA A 27 -17.62 7.36 -4.29
N VAL A 28 -17.74 6.62 -5.39
CA VAL A 28 -16.69 5.68 -5.83
C VAL A 28 -15.77 6.32 -6.89
N ALA A 29 -16.36 6.99 -7.88
CA ALA A 29 -15.61 7.53 -9.02
C ALA A 29 -14.63 8.64 -8.60
N VAL A 30 -15.02 9.53 -7.68
CA VAL A 30 -14.16 10.64 -7.25
C VAL A 30 -12.92 10.15 -6.50
N PRO A 31 -13.02 9.30 -5.46
CA PRO A 31 -11.83 8.76 -4.79
C PRO A 31 -10.93 7.96 -5.74
N PHE A 32 -11.51 7.15 -6.62
CA PHE A 32 -10.73 6.41 -7.60
C PHE A 32 -9.95 7.32 -8.56
N LEU A 33 -10.57 8.40 -9.02
CA LEU A 33 -9.93 9.40 -9.87
C LEU A 33 -8.80 10.11 -9.10
N LEU A 34 -9.00 10.45 -7.82
CA LEU A 34 -7.99 11.06 -6.98
C LEU A 34 -6.75 10.16 -6.82
N VAL A 35 -6.95 8.86 -6.56
CA VAL A 35 -5.85 7.89 -6.50
C VAL A 35 -5.12 7.79 -7.83
N THR A 36 -5.85 7.68 -8.94
CA THR A 36 -5.26 7.60 -10.27
C THR A 36 -4.42 8.83 -10.59
N VAL A 37 -4.94 10.03 -10.32
CA VAL A 37 -4.22 11.29 -10.51
C VAL A 37 -3.00 11.36 -9.59
N SER A 38 -3.14 10.99 -8.32
CA SER A 38 -2.05 10.97 -7.35
C SER A 38 -0.90 10.06 -7.79
N THR A 39 -1.21 8.88 -8.29
CA THR A 39 -0.21 7.94 -8.82
C THR A 39 0.43 8.46 -10.11
N THR A 40 -0.38 9.06 -11.01
CA THR A 40 0.13 9.64 -12.25
C THR A 40 1.06 10.84 -12.00
N LEU A 41 0.78 11.62 -10.96
CA LEU A 41 1.64 12.72 -10.51
C LEU A 41 2.85 12.26 -9.70
N GLY A 42 2.99 10.95 -9.45
CA GLY A 42 4.10 10.40 -8.68
C GLY A 42 4.03 10.72 -7.17
N LEU A 43 2.85 11.03 -6.64
CA LEU A 43 2.65 11.28 -5.21
C LEU A 43 2.45 9.98 -4.42
N THR A 44 1.95 8.95 -5.07
CA THR A 44 1.75 7.61 -4.51
C THR A 44 2.28 6.54 -5.45
N THR A 45 2.65 5.38 -4.91
CA THR A 45 3.04 4.19 -5.68
C THR A 45 1.86 3.24 -5.84
N TYR A 46 1.95 2.30 -6.79
CA TYR A 46 1.02 1.17 -6.89
C TYR A 46 1.22 0.19 -5.73
N GLY A 47 0.20 -0.60 -5.40
CA GLY A 47 0.23 -1.53 -4.28
C GLY A 47 1.26 -2.66 -4.40
N ASP A 48 1.68 -3.00 -5.61
CA ASP A 48 2.71 -4.01 -5.94
C ASP A 48 4.10 -3.42 -6.22
N TYR A 49 4.26 -2.10 -6.09
CA TYR A 49 5.51 -1.42 -6.43
C TYR A 49 6.72 -1.97 -5.67
N SER A 50 6.60 -2.10 -4.35
CA SER A 50 7.71 -2.58 -3.52
C SER A 50 8.02 -4.05 -3.79
N GLU A 51 7.02 -4.88 -4.12
CA GLU A 51 7.22 -6.28 -4.50
C GLU A 51 8.00 -6.40 -5.82
N ILE A 52 7.61 -5.64 -6.84
CA ILE A 52 8.32 -5.60 -8.12
C ILE A 52 9.77 -5.17 -7.90
N ARG A 53 10.00 -4.11 -7.12
CA ARG A 53 11.35 -3.61 -6.82
C ARG A 53 12.18 -4.60 -6.00
N ALA A 54 11.59 -5.30 -5.03
CA ALA A 54 12.29 -6.33 -4.27
C ALA A 54 12.73 -7.50 -5.17
N ASN A 55 11.88 -7.93 -6.09
CA ASN A 55 12.21 -8.97 -7.05
C ASN A 55 13.27 -8.54 -8.07
N GLU A 56 13.26 -7.29 -8.54
CA GLU A 56 14.30 -6.73 -9.40
C GLU A 56 15.65 -6.59 -8.66
N LEU A 57 15.60 -6.25 -7.38
CA LEU A 57 16.78 -6.07 -6.54
C LEU A 57 17.45 -7.39 -6.15
N ALA A 58 16.68 -8.46 -5.98
CA ALA A 58 17.17 -9.75 -5.52
C ALA A 58 18.38 -10.31 -6.32
N PRO A 59 18.35 -10.38 -7.66
CA PRO A 59 19.50 -10.85 -8.43
C PRO A 59 20.71 -9.90 -8.34
N ILE A 60 20.49 -8.60 -8.16
CA ILE A 60 21.56 -7.61 -8.00
C ILE A 60 22.28 -7.85 -6.66
N LEU A 61 21.51 -7.99 -5.56
CA LEU A 61 22.04 -8.26 -4.23
C LEU A 61 22.76 -9.61 -4.15
N ALA A 62 22.26 -10.62 -4.87
CA ALA A 62 22.91 -11.92 -4.93
C ALA A 62 24.29 -11.86 -5.61
N ALA A 63 24.47 -10.97 -6.58
CA ALA A 63 25.70 -10.85 -7.39
C ALA A 63 26.69 -9.81 -6.85
N THR A 64 26.24 -8.82 -6.07
CA THR A 64 27.09 -7.71 -5.60
C THR A 64 27.78 -8.09 -4.29
N PRO A 65 29.14 -8.01 -4.20
CA PRO A 65 29.86 -8.40 -2.99
C PRO A 65 29.55 -7.52 -1.79
N ASP A 66 29.42 -6.22 -1.97
CA ASP A 66 29.19 -5.25 -0.89
C ASP A 66 27.79 -4.61 -1.06
N LEU A 67 26.96 -4.69 -0.02
CA LEU A 67 25.62 -4.10 -0.03
C LEU A 67 25.64 -2.58 -0.05
N SER A 68 26.72 -1.96 0.43
CA SER A 68 26.87 -0.50 0.41
C SER A 68 26.91 0.08 -1.01
N ASP A 69 27.27 -0.74 -1.99
CA ASP A 69 27.28 -0.36 -3.41
C ASP A 69 25.90 -0.40 -4.07
N VAL A 70 24.89 -0.92 -3.35
CA VAL A 70 23.52 -1.10 -3.89
C VAL A 70 22.60 -0.09 -3.26
N GLN A 71 21.94 0.73 -4.10
CA GLN A 71 20.92 1.63 -3.63
C GLN A 71 19.62 0.87 -3.36
N ILE A 72 19.24 0.75 -2.08
CA ILE A 72 17.99 0.13 -1.67
C ILE A 72 16.83 1.13 -1.93
N PRO A 73 15.81 0.77 -2.71
CA PRO A 73 14.66 1.63 -2.95
C PRO A 73 13.85 1.88 -1.68
N MET A 74 13.17 3.02 -1.63
CA MET A 74 12.22 3.34 -0.55
C MET A 74 11.14 2.26 -0.41
N GLY A 75 10.79 1.93 0.83
CA GLY A 75 9.78 0.90 1.14
C GLY A 75 10.32 -0.53 1.13
N ILE A 76 11.65 -0.69 0.96
CA ILE A 76 12.37 -1.95 1.11
C ILE A 76 13.39 -1.77 2.21
N GLU A 77 13.39 -2.69 3.17
CA GLU A 77 14.33 -2.75 4.27
C GLU A 77 15.03 -4.12 4.25
N TYR A 78 16.14 -4.26 4.94
CA TYR A 78 16.89 -5.51 4.91
C TYR A 78 17.54 -5.87 6.24
N ALA A 79 17.79 -7.17 6.38
CA ALA A 79 18.72 -7.72 7.35
C ALA A 79 19.77 -8.58 6.64
N LEU A 80 21.03 -8.32 6.92
CA LEU A 80 22.17 -9.11 6.47
C LEU A 80 22.56 -10.08 7.59
N LEU A 81 22.59 -11.37 7.30
CA LEU A 81 22.87 -12.44 8.24
C LEU A 81 24.05 -13.27 7.76
N ASP A 82 24.85 -13.78 8.68
CA ASP A 82 25.88 -14.77 8.36
C ASP A 82 25.27 -16.17 8.09
N LYS A 83 26.11 -17.15 7.77
CA LYS A 83 25.66 -18.54 7.55
C LYS A 83 25.08 -19.25 8.79
N ASN A 84 25.30 -18.70 9.97
CA ASN A 84 24.72 -19.18 11.22
C ASN A 84 23.48 -18.39 11.63
N TYR A 85 22.95 -17.57 10.72
CA TYR A 85 21.83 -16.64 10.96
C TYR A 85 22.11 -15.61 12.06
N GLN A 86 23.40 -15.23 12.27
CA GLN A 86 23.74 -14.14 13.16
C GLN A 86 23.66 -12.81 12.40
N LEU A 87 23.11 -11.79 13.04
CA LEU A 87 22.98 -10.47 12.46
C LEU A 87 24.34 -9.83 12.20
N ILE A 88 24.54 -9.36 10.97
CA ILE A 88 25.70 -8.54 10.57
C ILE A 88 25.28 -7.08 10.52
N GLU A 89 24.19 -6.77 9.80
CA GLU A 89 23.71 -5.41 9.57
C GLU A 89 22.20 -5.42 9.32
N THR A 90 21.48 -4.34 9.66
CA THR A 90 20.06 -4.21 9.39
C THR A 90 19.60 -2.77 9.34
N THR A 91 18.56 -2.52 8.55
CA THR A 91 17.75 -1.29 8.55
C THR A 91 16.42 -1.46 9.29
N LEU A 92 16.07 -2.70 9.68
CA LEU A 92 14.83 -3.06 10.36
C LEU A 92 14.84 -2.62 11.83
N ASP A 93 13.66 -2.33 12.36
CA ASP A 93 13.50 -2.19 13.81
C ASP A 93 13.61 -3.54 14.54
N GLU A 94 13.66 -3.52 15.88
CA GLU A 94 13.87 -4.73 16.69
C GLU A 94 12.77 -5.78 16.46
N THR A 95 11.50 -5.36 16.36
CA THR A 95 10.36 -6.25 16.15
C THR A 95 10.36 -6.85 14.75
N GLU A 96 10.67 -6.05 13.76
CA GLU A 96 10.76 -6.45 12.35
C GLU A 96 11.95 -7.38 12.11
N LEU A 97 13.06 -7.10 12.77
CA LEU A 97 14.25 -7.95 12.71
C LEU A 97 13.96 -9.36 13.26
N GLU A 98 13.24 -9.46 14.39
CA GLU A 98 12.85 -10.76 14.94
C GLU A 98 12.01 -11.56 13.93
N GLN A 99 11.08 -10.91 13.25
CA GLN A 99 10.25 -11.53 12.21
C GLN A 99 11.07 -11.93 10.99
N ALA A 100 11.99 -11.09 10.53
CA ALA A 100 12.89 -11.38 9.42
C ALA A 100 13.81 -12.56 9.71
N MET A 101 14.38 -12.63 10.92
CA MET A 101 15.21 -13.75 11.36
C MET A 101 14.41 -15.05 11.46
N ARG A 102 13.18 -14.98 11.98
CA ARG A 102 12.29 -16.14 11.99
C ARG A 102 11.96 -16.62 10.57
N TYR A 103 11.65 -15.70 9.66
CA TYR A 103 11.46 -16.05 8.26
C TYR A 103 12.68 -16.70 7.63
N ALA A 104 13.89 -16.16 7.87
CA ALA A 104 15.14 -16.71 7.35
C ALA A 104 15.38 -18.16 7.80
N THR A 105 15.05 -18.47 9.06
CA THR A 105 15.31 -19.79 9.66
C THR A 105 14.23 -20.83 9.40
N THR A 106 12.96 -20.43 9.31
CA THR A 106 11.82 -21.34 9.25
C THR A 106 11.03 -21.26 7.93
N GLY A 107 11.25 -20.24 7.12
CA GLY A 107 10.42 -19.92 5.96
C GLY A 107 9.00 -19.42 6.32
N ALA A 108 8.69 -19.28 7.61
CA ALA A 108 7.38 -18.84 8.08
C ALA A 108 7.39 -17.35 8.41
N SER A 109 6.49 -16.61 7.79
CA SER A 109 6.20 -15.23 8.20
C SER A 109 4.93 -15.20 9.05
N ASP A 110 4.89 -14.33 10.05
CA ASP A 110 3.64 -13.98 10.69
C ASP A 110 2.70 -13.38 9.64
N GLN A 111 1.40 -13.64 9.79
CA GLN A 111 0.38 -13.15 8.86
C GLN A 111 0.16 -11.63 9.01
N ASN A 112 1.22 -10.85 8.87
CA ASN A 112 1.04 -9.43 8.61
C ASN A 112 0.67 -9.28 7.14
N LEU A 113 -0.57 -8.91 6.87
CA LEU A 113 -1.12 -8.81 5.52
C LEU A 113 -0.40 -7.76 4.66
N GLN A 114 0.34 -6.85 5.28
CA GLN A 114 0.98 -5.72 4.61
C GLN A 114 2.49 -5.88 4.39
N LYS A 115 3.15 -6.82 5.09
CA LYS A 115 4.60 -7.02 4.97
C LYS A 115 4.90 -8.39 4.39
N ARG A 116 5.90 -8.45 3.52
CA ARG A 116 6.43 -9.67 2.92
C ARG A 116 7.94 -9.71 3.06
N TYR A 117 8.44 -10.92 3.00
CA TYR A 117 9.87 -11.20 3.12
C TYR A 117 10.36 -11.95 1.88
N LEU A 118 11.59 -11.69 1.49
CA LEU A 118 12.30 -12.39 0.43
C LEU A 118 13.70 -12.75 0.93
N LEU A 119 14.02 -14.04 0.96
CA LEU A 119 15.33 -14.54 1.35
C LEU A 119 16.22 -14.69 0.12
N ILE A 120 17.34 -14.00 0.13
CA ILE A 120 18.39 -14.06 -0.90
C ILE A 120 19.60 -14.77 -0.33
N THR A 121 19.99 -15.86 -0.98
CA THR A 121 21.18 -16.64 -0.57
C THR A 121 22.39 -16.13 -1.33
N ARG A 122 23.41 -15.72 -0.59
CA ARG A 122 24.75 -15.36 -1.08
C ARG A 122 25.76 -16.44 -0.71
N GLU A 123 26.97 -16.33 -1.21
CA GLU A 123 28.02 -17.34 -0.98
C GLU A 123 28.28 -17.57 0.52
N ASN A 124 28.47 -16.50 1.30
CA ASN A 124 28.81 -16.55 2.72
C ASN A 124 27.74 -15.94 3.65
N GLU A 125 26.63 -15.47 3.10
CA GLU A 125 25.65 -14.66 3.82
C GLU A 125 24.23 -14.94 3.33
N TYR A 126 23.25 -14.44 4.09
CA TYR A 126 21.86 -14.34 3.69
C TYR A 126 21.43 -12.87 3.77
N VAL A 127 20.67 -12.41 2.79
CA VAL A 127 19.97 -11.12 2.84
C VAL A 127 18.48 -11.40 2.92
N VAL A 128 17.84 -10.89 3.96
CA VAL A 128 16.37 -10.90 4.09
C VAL A 128 15.89 -9.53 3.73
N LEU A 129 15.17 -9.41 2.61
CA LEU A 129 14.45 -8.19 2.28
C LEU A 129 13.07 -8.22 2.92
N GLN A 130 12.68 -7.12 3.54
CA GLN A 130 11.31 -6.82 3.93
C GLN A 130 10.76 -5.77 2.98
N TYR A 131 9.55 -5.97 2.46
CA TYR A 131 8.88 -5.00 1.62
C TYR A 131 7.40 -4.91 1.93
N TYR A 132 6.83 -3.76 1.63
CA TYR A 132 5.44 -3.46 1.91
C TYR A 132 4.56 -3.82 0.72
N ILE A 133 3.42 -4.49 0.98
CA ILE A 133 2.34 -4.66 0.01
C ILE A 133 1.27 -3.61 0.31
N GLY A 134 0.99 -2.78 -0.66
CA GLY A 134 0.05 -1.67 -0.56
C GLY A 134 0.60 -0.40 -1.19
N ALA A 135 -0.29 0.51 -1.51
CA ALA A 135 0.10 1.82 -2.00
C ALA A 135 0.81 2.61 -0.90
N GLN A 136 1.87 3.31 -1.28
CA GLN A 136 2.67 4.17 -0.39
C GLN A 136 2.77 5.58 -0.97
N TYR A 137 2.97 6.56 -0.10
CA TYR A 137 3.35 7.90 -0.56
C TYR A 137 4.82 7.89 -0.97
N THR A 138 5.18 8.67 -1.98
CA THR A 138 6.57 8.86 -2.41
C THR A 138 7.34 9.78 -1.47
N ASN A 139 6.64 10.48 -0.58
CA ASN A 139 7.21 11.35 0.44
C ASN A 139 7.23 10.65 1.79
N GLU A 140 8.41 10.53 2.40
CA GLU A 140 8.64 9.85 3.68
C GLU A 140 7.79 10.46 4.82
N TRP A 141 7.74 11.79 4.93
CA TRP A 141 6.92 12.47 5.92
C TRP A 141 5.43 12.09 5.81
N MET A 142 4.92 11.93 4.58
CA MET A 142 3.54 11.49 4.36
C MET A 142 3.31 10.05 4.81
N ASN A 143 4.27 9.16 4.60
CA ASN A 143 4.19 7.77 5.06
C ASN A 143 4.17 7.67 6.60
N GLU A 144 4.90 8.55 7.29
CA GLU A 144 4.94 8.57 8.76
C GLU A 144 3.70 9.20 9.41
N HIS A 145 3.11 10.22 8.77
CA HIS A 145 2.09 11.06 9.42
C HIS A 145 0.67 10.89 8.87
N LEU A 146 0.51 10.28 7.71
CA LEU A 146 -0.80 10.07 7.08
C LEU A 146 -1.17 8.57 7.08
N PRO A 147 -2.47 8.25 7.15
CA PRO A 147 -2.91 6.89 6.91
C PRO A 147 -2.52 6.47 5.48
N SER A 148 -2.24 5.18 5.28
CA SER A 148 -1.85 4.68 3.95
C SER A 148 -2.88 5.08 2.87
N PRO A 149 -2.45 5.28 1.61
CA PRO A 149 -3.36 5.66 0.52
C PRO A 149 -4.57 4.74 0.38
N ASP A 150 -4.40 3.45 0.65
CA ASP A 150 -5.47 2.45 0.60
C ASP A 150 -6.53 2.69 1.69
N ILE A 151 -6.10 2.99 2.93
CA ILE A 151 -7.01 3.34 4.02
C ILE A 151 -7.73 4.65 3.72
N LEU A 152 -7.01 5.66 3.24
CA LEU A 152 -7.60 6.94 2.88
C LEU A 152 -8.67 6.78 1.81
N LEU A 153 -8.43 5.94 0.80
CA LEU A 153 -9.40 5.61 -0.24
C LEU A 153 -10.67 4.99 0.35
N ILE A 154 -10.53 4.01 1.24
CA ILE A 154 -11.68 3.35 1.90
C ILE A 154 -12.50 4.36 2.70
N VAL A 155 -11.84 5.24 3.46
CA VAL A 155 -12.51 6.28 4.25
C VAL A 155 -13.26 7.27 3.37
N LEU A 156 -12.67 7.69 2.25
CA LEU A 156 -13.32 8.60 1.30
C LEU A 156 -14.56 7.97 0.64
N ILE A 157 -14.47 6.71 0.25
CA ILE A 157 -15.62 5.96 -0.31
C ILE A 157 -16.73 5.84 0.73
N ALA A 158 -16.40 5.46 1.96
CA ALA A 158 -17.36 5.32 3.04
C ALA A 158 -18.05 6.66 3.38
N ALA A 159 -17.28 7.75 3.50
CA ALA A 159 -17.81 9.08 3.76
C ALA A 159 -18.72 9.58 2.63
N GLY A 160 -18.31 9.38 1.37
CA GLY A 160 -19.11 9.73 0.20
C GLY A 160 -20.41 8.93 0.12
N GLY A 161 -20.36 7.64 0.45
CA GLY A 161 -21.55 6.79 0.52
C GLY A 161 -22.56 7.25 1.58
N ILE A 162 -22.08 7.60 2.78
CA ILE A 162 -22.95 8.12 3.86
C ILE A 162 -23.60 9.43 3.45
N LEU A 163 -22.84 10.38 2.87
CA LEU A 163 -23.39 11.65 2.40
C LEU A 163 -24.45 11.46 1.31
N SER A 164 -24.29 10.49 0.43
CA SER A 164 -25.25 10.19 -0.64
C SER A 164 -26.57 9.60 -0.12
N VAL A 165 -26.55 8.92 1.03
CA VAL A 165 -27.77 8.35 1.65
C VAL A 165 -28.50 9.40 2.50
N CYS A 166 -27.79 10.38 3.06
CA CYS A 166 -28.36 11.43 3.91
C CYS A 166 -28.88 12.65 3.14
N SER A 167 -28.67 12.75 1.82
CA SER A 167 -29.12 13.83 0.92
C SER A 167 -30.43 13.50 0.26
#